data_b1c3f4227f67ca07b5342b9ab1518fc9
#
_entry.id   b1c3f4227f67ca07b5342b9ab1518fc9
#
_cell.length_a   1.000
_cell.length_b   1.000
_cell.length_c   1.000
_cell.angle_alpha   90.00
_cell.angle_beta   90.00
_cell.angle_gamma   90.00
#
_symmetry.space_group_name_H-M   'P 1'
#
loop_
_entity.id
_entity.type
_entity.pdbx_description
1 polymer ?
#
loop_
_entity_poly.entity_id
_entity_poly.type
_entity_poly.pdbx_seq_one_letter_code
_entity_poly.pdbx_strand_id
1 'polypeptide(L)'
;SASVWMHIAYTGPRILNIDEEGYPTQPYGFRSNPNSIIDVADIVFVNPVNTGYSRMVADKEGKMPEKKLFFGINADIKYLAEWVNTFVSRHNRWESPKYIIGESYGGTRVMGLSNELQNSQWMYLNGVILVSPADYNLYSTGQPIYSAINLPYFTAAAWYHKALPSVLQNKDLLEILPEAEEYAINTLMPALAKGGFISDEERNEVAEKMSYYSGLSKKVILQHNLEVPTSFFWKDLLRDKTGQTIGRLDSRYLGLDKMEAGTRPDYSPELTSWLHSFTPAINHYIKTELNFSTDIKYNMFGNVNPWDRRNNNTRDGLREAMATNPYLKVLNQSGYYDGATTYFAAKYSLSQVDPSGKMKDRFTFKGYRSGHMMYLRNEDLIKANDDLRSFIKESSANGKSAKY
;
A
#
# COMPACT_ATOMS: atom_id res chain seq x y z
N SER A 1 -5.76 4.90 9.35
CA SER A 1 -6.28 3.59 9.76
C SER A 1 -5.58 3.08 11.01
N ALA A 2 -6.21 2.15 11.74
CA ALA A 2 -5.63 1.41 12.85
C ALA A 2 -4.65 0.34 12.35
N SER A 3 -3.89 -0.28 13.27
CA SER A 3 -2.94 -1.37 12.97
C SER A 3 -3.62 -2.73 12.75
N VAL A 4 -4.92 -2.83 12.94
CA VAL A 4 -5.69 -4.09 12.90
C VAL A 4 -5.44 -4.93 11.66
N TRP A 5 -5.30 -4.30 10.49
CA TRP A 5 -5.13 -4.94 9.20
C TRP A 5 -3.92 -5.88 9.18
N MET A 6 -2.76 -5.39 9.58
CA MET A 6 -1.56 -6.21 9.70
C MET A 6 -1.52 -7.05 10.98
N HIS A 7 -2.23 -6.61 12.05
CA HIS A 7 -2.20 -7.29 13.35
C HIS A 7 -2.86 -8.66 13.30
N ILE A 8 -4.09 -8.73 12.74
CA ILE A 8 -4.88 -9.99 12.71
C ILE A 8 -5.10 -10.52 11.28
N ALA A 9 -4.24 -10.16 10.35
CA ALA A 9 -4.31 -10.73 9.01
C ALA A 9 -2.93 -10.91 8.33
N TYR A 10 -1.84 -10.37 8.87
CA TYR A 10 -0.53 -10.46 8.23
C TYR A 10 0.55 -11.01 9.17
N THR A 11 1.20 -10.13 9.95
CA THR A 11 2.41 -10.47 10.71
C THR A 11 2.15 -11.03 12.10
N GLY A 12 0.97 -10.73 12.66
CA GLY A 12 0.62 -11.11 14.02
C GLY A 12 0.35 -12.61 14.21
N PRO A 13 0.28 -13.08 15.47
CA PRO A 13 0.08 -14.49 15.79
C PRO A 13 -1.34 -15.01 15.56
N ARG A 14 -2.27 -14.13 15.22
CA ARG A 14 -3.66 -14.45 14.88
C ARG A 14 -4.01 -13.95 13.49
N ILE A 15 -4.87 -14.68 12.80
CA ILE A 15 -5.34 -14.36 11.45
C ILE A 15 -6.86 -14.55 11.38
N LEU A 16 -7.52 -13.70 10.60
CA LEU A 16 -8.95 -13.80 10.30
C LEU A 16 -9.36 -15.17 9.76
N ASN A 17 -10.61 -15.55 10.01
CA ASN A 17 -11.27 -16.63 9.29
C ASN A 17 -11.60 -16.15 7.89
N ILE A 18 -10.74 -16.53 6.95
CA ILE A 18 -10.85 -16.25 5.51
C ILE A 18 -10.60 -17.55 4.74
N ASP A 19 -11.13 -17.64 3.52
CA ASP A 19 -10.84 -18.74 2.62
C ASP A 19 -9.43 -18.61 1.97
N GLU A 20 -9.07 -19.57 1.14
CA GLU A 20 -7.75 -19.61 0.50
C GLU A 20 -7.49 -18.42 -0.44
N GLU A 21 -8.54 -17.84 -1.03
CA GLU A 21 -8.46 -16.70 -1.93
C GLU A 21 -8.58 -15.33 -1.21
N GLY A 22 -8.82 -15.33 0.11
CA GLY A 22 -8.85 -14.14 0.94
C GLY A 22 -10.23 -13.54 1.18
N TYR A 23 -11.31 -14.28 0.89
CA TYR A 23 -12.67 -13.84 1.18
C TYR A 23 -13.07 -14.22 2.62
N PRO A 24 -13.60 -13.27 3.42
CA PRO A 24 -14.04 -13.54 4.77
C PRO A 24 -15.17 -14.58 4.82
N THR A 25 -15.05 -15.52 5.75
CA THR A 25 -16.05 -16.58 5.97
C THR A 25 -16.81 -16.36 7.27
N GLN A 26 -18.11 -16.73 7.28
CA GLN A 26 -18.91 -16.74 8.51
C GLN A 26 -18.86 -18.11 9.19
N PRO A 27 -18.88 -18.17 10.54
CA PRO A 27 -18.90 -17.02 11.46
C PRO A 27 -17.58 -16.25 11.46
N TYR A 28 -17.67 -14.93 11.52
CA TYR A 28 -16.48 -14.09 11.59
C TYR A 28 -15.71 -14.36 12.88
N GLY A 29 -14.39 -14.43 12.78
CA GLY A 29 -13.52 -14.71 13.89
C GLY A 29 -12.07 -14.75 13.49
N PHE A 30 -11.24 -15.34 14.31
CA PHE A 30 -9.82 -15.49 14.06
C PHE A 30 -9.32 -16.86 14.48
N ARG A 31 -8.18 -17.25 13.96
CA ARG A 31 -7.45 -18.48 14.25
C ARG A 31 -5.96 -18.22 14.44
N SER A 32 -5.20 -19.21 14.86
CA SER A 32 -3.74 -19.12 14.91
C SER A 32 -3.15 -18.85 13.52
N ASN A 33 -2.14 -17.98 13.47
CA ASN A 33 -1.37 -17.70 12.27
C ASN A 33 -0.04 -18.46 12.31
N PRO A 34 0.09 -19.61 11.63
CA PRO A 34 1.34 -20.36 11.61
C PRO A 34 2.47 -19.64 10.85
N ASN A 35 2.12 -18.62 10.05
CA ASN A 35 3.05 -17.85 9.24
C ASN A 35 3.50 -16.54 9.91
N SER A 36 3.07 -16.27 11.15
CA SER A 36 3.53 -15.10 11.90
C SER A 36 5.05 -15.01 11.97
N ILE A 37 5.60 -13.80 11.92
CA ILE A 37 7.05 -13.56 11.97
C ILE A 37 7.62 -13.44 13.39
N ILE A 38 6.87 -13.83 14.42
CA ILE A 38 7.33 -13.76 15.82
C ILE A 38 8.52 -14.69 16.12
N ASP A 39 8.79 -15.62 15.20
CA ASP A 39 9.98 -16.48 15.24
C ASP A 39 11.29 -15.75 14.92
N VAL A 40 11.23 -14.57 14.28
CA VAL A 40 12.40 -13.78 13.87
C VAL A 40 12.41 -12.35 14.42
N ALA A 41 11.30 -11.84 14.95
CA ALA A 41 11.18 -10.48 15.46
C ALA A 41 10.10 -10.33 16.53
N ASP A 42 10.35 -9.46 17.51
CA ASP A 42 9.27 -8.90 18.34
C ASP A 42 8.44 -7.91 17.49
N ILE A 43 7.13 -7.91 17.65
CA ILE A 43 6.22 -7.11 16.83
C ILE A 43 5.48 -6.11 17.72
N VAL A 44 5.49 -4.84 17.32
CA VAL A 44 4.77 -3.77 18.01
C VAL A 44 3.74 -3.15 17.07
N PHE A 45 2.46 -3.34 17.38
CA PHE A 45 1.35 -2.76 16.62
C PHE A 45 0.95 -1.41 17.21
N VAL A 46 1.20 -0.34 16.46
CA VAL A 46 0.90 1.03 16.89
C VAL A 46 -0.39 1.51 16.29
N ASN A 47 -1.32 1.99 17.11
CA ASN A 47 -2.49 2.73 16.68
C ASN A 47 -2.21 4.23 16.79
N PRO A 48 -2.01 4.96 15.71
CA PRO A 48 -1.88 6.42 15.74
C PRO A 48 -3.08 7.09 16.39
N VAL A 49 -2.90 8.33 16.83
CA VAL A 49 -3.95 9.12 17.51
C VAL A 49 -5.29 9.07 16.74
N ASN A 50 -6.37 8.84 17.46
CA ASN A 50 -7.75 8.64 17.00
C ASN A 50 -8.00 7.34 16.19
N THR A 51 -7.04 6.43 16.12
CA THR A 51 -7.24 5.09 15.54
C THR A 51 -7.23 4.01 16.62
N GLY A 52 -7.79 2.85 16.35
CA GLY A 52 -7.94 1.82 17.38
C GLY A 52 -8.61 2.38 18.62
N TYR A 53 -8.01 2.16 19.77
CA TYR A 53 -8.41 2.77 21.04
C TYR A 53 -7.61 4.02 21.41
N SER A 54 -6.62 4.44 20.58
CA SER A 54 -5.85 5.65 20.83
C SER A 54 -6.71 6.91 20.67
N ARG A 55 -6.61 7.82 21.63
CA ARG A 55 -7.35 9.09 21.66
C ARG A 55 -6.43 10.24 22.07
N MET A 56 -6.77 11.45 21.66
CA MET A 56 -6.24 12.64 22.31
C MET A 56 -6.74 12.69 23.75
N VAL A 57 -5.87 13.05 24.67
CA VAL A 57 -6.18 13.16 26.09
C VAL A 57 -6.02 14.62 26.52
N ALA A 58 -6.99 15.13 27.29
CA ALA A 58 -6.91 16.46 27.88
C ALA A 58 -5.77 16.53 28.90
N ASP A 59 -5.19 17.72 29.06
CA ASP A 59 -4.24 18.00 30.11
C ASP A 59 -4.91 18.02 31.51
N LYS A 60 -4.14 18.34 32.53
CA LYS A 60 -4.63 18.38 33.93
C LYS A 60 -5.69 19.44 34.18
N GLU A 61 -5.71 20.48 33.37
CA GLU A 61 -6.70 21.56 33.35
C GLU A 61 -7.95 21.25 32.51
N GLY A 62 -8.01 20.06 31.90
CA GLY A 62 -9.13 19.63 31.05
C GLY A 62 -9.08 20.16 29.62
N LYS A 63 -7.99 20.81 29.22
CA LYS A 63 -7.83 21.37 27.87
C LYS A 63 -7.36 20.30 26.88
N MET A 64 -8.09 20.14 25.78
CA MET A 64 -7.69 19.23 24.71
C MET A 64 -6.49 19.79 23.91
N PRO A 65 -5.52 18.94 23.51
CA PRO A 65 -4.42 19.37 22.66
C PRO A 65 -4.93 19.78 21.27
N GLU A 66 -4.19 20.67 20.61
CA GLU A 66 -4.54 21.12 19.29
C GLU A 66 -4.37 19.98 18.26
N LYS A 67 -5.36 19.82 17.40
CA LYS A 67 -5.36 18.78 16.34
C LYS A 67 -4.13 18.84 15.43
N LYS A 68 -3.61 20.06 15.17
CA LYS A 68 -2.42 20.27 14.32
C LYS A 68 -1.16 19.57 14.83
N LEU A 69 -1.11 19.21 16.11
CA LEU A 69 0.01 18.45 16.71
C LEU A 69 0.04 16.99 16.27
N PHE A 70 -1.07 16.47 15.72
CA PHE A 70 -1.22 15.05 15.37
C PHE A 70 -1.68 14.85 13.93
N PHE A 71 -2.49 15.79 13.37
CA PHE A 71 -3.21 15.58 12.11
C PHE A 71 -2.55 16.30 10.96
N GLY A 72 -1.60 15.63 10.36
CA GLY A 72 -0.84 16.05 9.20
C GLY A 72 0.33 15.11 9.00
N ILE A 73 0.89 15.05 7.79
CA ILE A 73 1.97 14.11 7.50
C ILE A 73 3.18 14.36 8.41
N ASN A 74 3.65 15.60 8.49
CA ASN A 74 4.82 15.94 9.32
C ASN A 74 4.52 15.83 10.82
N ALA A 75 3.32 16.23 11.25
CA ALA A 75 2.90 16.11 12.65
C ALA A 75 2.83 14.64 13.10
N ASP A 76 2.23 13.78 12.25
CA ASP A 76 2.12 12.35 12.46
C ASP A 76 3.50 11.68 12.59
N ILE A 77 4.44 12.01 11.71
CA ILE A 77 5.82 11.53 11.74
C ILE A 77 6.52 11.96 13.03
N LYS A 78 6.42 13.23 13.38
CA LYS A 78 7.13 13.79 14.53
C LYS A 78 6.71 13.15 15.85
N TYR A 79 5.41 13.14 16.18
CA TYR A 79 4.98 12.57 17.46
C TYR A 79 5.19 11.05 17.53
N LEU A 80 5.13 10.35 16.38
CA LEU A 80 5.45 8.93 16.36
C LEU A 80 6.94 8.65 16.56
N ALA A 81 7.84 9.51 16.07
CA ALA A 81 9.27 9.39 16.34
C ALA A 81 9.56 9.54 17.85
N GLU A 82 8.94 10.53 18.49
CA GLU A 82 9.03 10.72 19.95
C GLU A 82 8.46 9.51 20.72
N TRP A 83 7.34 8.97 20.24
CA TRP A 83 6.74 7.77 20.82
C TRP A 83 7.66 6.55 20.69
N VAL A 84 8.24 6.32 19.50
CA VAL A 84 9.18 5.20 19.27
C VAL A 84 10.40 5.31 20.17
N ASN A 85 10.98 6.50 20.30
CA ASN A 85 12.10 6.74 21.22
C ASN A 85 11.72 6.37 22.67
N THR A 86 10.57 6.86 23.14
CA THR A 86 10.06 6.55 24.48
C THR A 86 9.85 5.06 24.67
N PHE A 87 9.27 4.38 23.69
CA PHE A 87 9.04 2.93 23.74
C PHE A 87 10.35 2.15 23.80
N VAL A 88 11.29 2.44 22.91
CA VAL A 88 12.60 1.77 22.83
C VAL A 88 13.38 1.95 24.14
N SER A 89 13.37 3.17 24.70
CA SER A 89 14.04 3.48 25.97
C SER A 89 13.38 2.76 27.16
N ARG A 90 12.06 2.79 27.24
CA ARG A 90 11.28 2.15 28.32
C ARG A 90 11.48 0.63 28.38
N HIS A 91 11.60 0.00 27.20
CA HIS A 91 11.75 -1.45 27.07
C HIS A 91 13.20 -1.90 26.91
N ASN A 92 14.18 -0.98 27.03
CA ASN A 92 15.61 -1.26 26.90
C ASN A 92 15.96 -1.97 25.57
N ARG A 93 15.48 -1.42 24.42
CA ARG A 93 15.63 -2.05 23.11
C ARG A 93 16.55 -1.25 22.16
N TRP A 94 17.44 -0.42 22.71
CA TRP A 94 18.35 0.40 21.90
C TRP A 94 19.32 -0.43 21.05
N GLU A 95 19.82 -1.55 21.56
CA GLU A 95 20.76 -2.43 20.84
C GLU A 95 20.08 -3.37 19.84
N SER A 96 18.77 -3.51 19.90
CA SER A 96 18.03 -4.38 18.96
C SER A 96 18.07 -3.83 17.55
N PRO A 97 18.23 -4.66 16.50
CA PRO A 97 17.93 -4.29 15.13
C PRO A 97 16.49 -3.77 15.02
N LYS A 98 16.30 -2.69 14.24
CA LYS A 98 15.02 -1.98 14.19
C LYS A 98 14.47 -1.92 12.77
N TYR A 99 13.20 -2.25 12.65
CA TYR A 99 12.44 -2.25 11.41
C TYR A 99 11.15 -1.45 11.61
N ILE A 100 10.75 -0.72 10.58
CA ILE A 100 9.44 -0.05 10.55
C ILE A 100 8.68 -0.54 9.33
N ILE A 101 7.40 -0.89 9.55
CA ILE A 101 6.50 -1.38 8.51
C ILE A 101 5.29 -0.47 8.39
N GLY A 102 4.92 -0.11 7.17
CA GLY A 102 3.75 0.74 6.91
C GLY A 102 2.99 0.32 5.68
N GLU A 103 1.66 0.21 5.84
CA GLU A 103 0.73 -0.13 4.77
C GLU A 103 0.00 1.11 4.28
N SER A 104 -0.18 1.22 2.96
CA SER A 104 -0.95 2.30 2.34
C SER A 104 -0.36 3.69 2.68
N TYR A 105 -1.12 4.60 3.30
CA TYR A 105 -0.59 5.83 3.89
C TYR A 105 0.56 5.56 4.88
N GLY A 106 0.55 4.40 5.54
CA GLY A 106 1.68 3.97 6.39
C GLY A 106 3.01 3.92 5.64
N GLY A 107 3.01 3.68 4.33
CA GLY A 107 4.20 3.81 3.48
C GLY A 107 4.76 5.24 3.49
N THR A 108 3.93 6.24 3.20
CA THR A 108 4.31 7.67 3.33
C THR A 108 4.84 7.97 4.73
N ARG A 109 4.16 7.47 5.78
CA ARG A 109 4.58 7.66 7.18
C ARG A 109 5.98 7.08 7.44
N VAL A 110 6.22 5.82 7.12
CA VAL A 110 7.49 5.17 7.45
C VAL A 110 8.66 5.67 6.61
N MET A 111 8.42 6.14 5.38
CA MET A 111 9.44 6.85 4.60
C MET A 111 9.92 8.10 5.34
N GLY A 112 9.01 8.95 5.81
CA GLY A 112 9.37 10.15 6.58
C GLY A 112 9.89 9.84 7.97
N LEU A 113 9.29 8.83 8.65
CA LEU A 113 9.68 8.42 10.00
C LEU A 113 11.12 7.87 10.02
N SER A 114 11.60 7.22 8.96
CA SER A 114 12.98 6.75 8.87
C SER A 114 13.98 7.88 9.03
N ASN A 115 13.72 9.02 8.39
CA ASN A 115 14.57 10.21 8.49
C ASN A 115 14.44 10.91 9.84
N GLU A 116 13.22 11.09 10.34
CA GLU A 116 12.96 11.73 11.63
C GLU A 116 13.60 10.97 12.79
N LEU A 117 13.54 9.62 12.78
CA LEU A 117 14.20 8.79 13.79
C LEU A 117 15.73 8.97 13.77
N GLN A 118 16.36 9.02 12.58
CA GLN A 118 17.80 9.19 12.48
C GLN A 118 18.26 10.59 12.89
N ASN A 119 17.60 11.64 12.40
CA ASN A 119 18.05 13.01 12.57
C ASN A 119 17.64 13.63 13.91
N SER A 120 16.45 13.29 14.42
CA SER A 120 15.92 13.88 15.65
C SER A 120 16.10 13.00 16.88
N GLN A 121 16.11 11.66 16.70
CA GLN A 121 16.20 10.70 17.80
C GLN A 121 17.52 9.92 17.80
N TRP A 122 18.37 10.13 16.79
CA TRP A 122 19.65 9.43 16.56
C TRP A 122 19.52 7.91 16.59
N MET A 123 18.37 7.43 16.11
CA MET A 123 18.01 6.02 16.07
C MET A 123 18.10 5.50 14.65
N TYR A 124 19.10 4.69 14.35
CA TYR A 124 19.25 4.05 13.05
C TYR A 124 18.38 2.83 12.92
N LEU A 125 17.90 2.63 11.70
CA LEU A 125 17.06 1.49 11.32
C LEU A 125 17.86 0.52 10.45
N ASN A 126 17.51 -0.76 10.51
CA ASN A 126 18.01 -1.80 9.61
C ASN A 126 17.14 -1.94 8.36
N GLY A 127 15.83 -1.70 8.50
CA GLY A 127 14.93 -1.81 7.36
C GLY A 127 13.67 -0.96 7.44
N VAL A 128 13.21 -0.54 6.26
CA VAL A 128 11.90 0.05 6.02
C VAL A 128 11.11 -0.91 5.13
N ILE A 129 9.93 -1.31 5.59
CA ILE A 129 9.05 -2.24 4.88
C ILE A 129 7.80 -1.47 4.46
N LEU A 130 7.55 -1.46 3.16
CA LEU A 130 6.47 -0.76 2.50
C LEU A 130 5.47 -1.78 1.96
N VAL A 131 4.27 -1.80 2.52
CA VAL A 131 3.18 -2.68 2.09
C VAL A 131 2.17 -1.86 1.31
N SER A 132 2.00 -2.14 0.03
CA SER A 132 1.09 -1.39 -0.85
C SER A 132 1.17 0.13 -0.62
N PRO A 133 2.37 0.75 -0.69
CA PRO A 133 2.59 2.10 -0.21
C PRO A 133 1.92 3.16 -1.09
N ALA A 134 1.38 4.19 -0.45
CA ALA A 134 1.00 5.42 -1.11
C ALA A 134 2.17 6.42 -1.09
N ASP A 135 2.47 7.03 -2.24
CA ASP A 135 3.31 8.23 -2.33
C ASP A 135 2.42 9.43 -2.66
N TYR A 136 2.13 10.24 -1.65
CA TYR A 136 1.25 11.41 -1.85
C TYR A 136 1.84 12.47 -2.76
N ASN A 137 3.16 12.55 -2.91
CA ASN A 137 3.78 13.46 -3.87
C ASN A 137 3.48 13.04 -5.31
N LEU A 138 3.47 11.73 -5.58
CA LEU A 138 3.13 11.18 -6.89
C LEU A 138 1.65 11.40 -7.23
N TYR A 139 0.75 11.16 -6.27
CA TYR A 139 -0.71 11.26 -6.49
C TYR A 139 -1.21 12.71 -6.54
N SER A 140 -0.47 13.68 -6.01
CA SER A 140 -0.90 15.08 -5.98
C SER A 140 -0.71 15.79 -7.31
N THR A 141 0.02 15.22 -8.24
CA THR A 141 0.45 15.92 -9.46
C THR A 141 -0.60 15.93 -10.57
N GLY A 142 -1.56 14.98 -10.58
CA GLY A 142 -2.58 14.89 -11.64
C GLY A 142 -2.00 14.88 -13.05
N GLN A 143 -0.78 14.41 -13.22
CA GLN A 143 0.02 14.54 -14.43
C GLN A 143 -0.11 13.27 -15.31
N PRO A 144 0.22 13.37 -16.60
CA PRO A 144 0.28 12.24 -17.54
C PRO A 144 1.05 11.01 -17.02
N ILE A 145 2.06 11.23 -16.18
CA ILE A 145 2.82 10.18 -15.49
C ILE A 145 1.89 9.21 -14.76
N TYR A 146 0.90 9.74 -14.01
CA TYR A 146 -0.01 8.91 -13.25
C TYR A 146 -0.84 7.98 -14.13
N SER A 147 -1.33 8.46 -15.27
CA SER A 147 -2.07 7.65 -16.24
C SER A 147 -1.19 6.54 -16.83
N ALA A 148 0.05 6.85 -17.19
CA ALA A 148 0.98 5.86 -17.74
C ALA A 148 1.31 4.75 -16.75
N ILE A 149 1.67 5.10 -15.50
CA ILE A 149 2.08 4.12 -14.48
C ILE A 149 0.93 3.25 -13.96
N ASN A 150 -0.33 3.59 -14.24
CA ASN A 150 -1.48 2.75 -13.91
C ASN A 150 -1.80 1.68 -14.96
N LEU A 151 -1.28 1.79 -16.18
CA LEU A 151 -1.55 0.81 -17.24
C LEU A 151 -1.16 -0.63 -16.86
N PRO A 152 -0.01 -0.91 -16.23
CA PRO A 152 0.32 -2.27 -15.80
C PRO A 152 -0.67 -2.86 -14.79
N TYR A 153 -1.26 -2.04 -13.91
CA TYR A 153 -2.35 -2.46 -13.05
C TYR A 153 -3.62 -2.78 -13.84
N PHE A 154 -3.98 -1.94 -14.83
CA PHE A 154 -5.12 -2.25 -15.73
C PHE A 154 -4.91 -3.59 -16.42
N THR A 155 -3.68 -3.86 -16.88
CA THR A 155 -3.32 -5.14 -17.49
C THR A 155 -3.54 -6.30 -16.53
N ALA A 156 -3.09 -6.18 -15.28
CA ALA A 156 -3.25 -7.22 -14.27
C ALA A 156 -4.72 -7.51 -13.97
N ALA A 157 -5.52 -6.47 -13.72
CA ALA A 157 -6.95 -6.61 -13.43
C ALA A 157 -7.73 -7.17 -14.63
N ALA A 158 -7.45 -6.69 -15.85
CA ALA A 158 -8.06 -7.19 -17.06
C ALA A 158 -7.68 -8.66 -17.34
N TRP A 159 -6.45 -9.05 -17.06
CA TRP A 159 -6.01 -10.45 -17.16
C TRP A 159 -6.79 -11.35 -16.20
N TYR A 160 -6.94 -10.95 -14.92
CA TYR A 160 -7.70 -11.71 -13.93
C TYR A 160 -9.15 -11.94 -14.38
N HIS A 161 -9.81 -10.90 -14.91
CA HIS A 161 -11.19 -10.95 -15.39
C HIS A 161 -11.37 -11.46 -16.83
N LYS A 162 -10.30 -12.02 -17.42
CA LYS A 162 -10.32 -12.56 -18.77
C LYS A 162 -10.82 -11.55 -19.82
N ALA A 163 -10.40 -10.30 -19.66
CA ALA A 163 -10.78 -9.18 -20.52
C ALA A 163 -9.73 -8.83 -21.58
N LEU A 164 -8.55 -9.46 -21.54
CA LEU A 164 -7.50 -9.23 -22.50
C LEU A 164 -7.70 -10.04 -23.80
N PRO A 165 -7.09 -9.63 -24.92
CA PRO A 165 -7.03 -10.45 -26.13
C PRO A 165 -6.36 -11.81 -25.86
N SER A 166 -6.76 -12.85 -26.59
CA SER A 166 -6.32 -14.23 -26.37
C SER A 166 -4.79 -14.41 -26.37
N VAL A 167 -4.08 -13.61 -27.16
CA VAL A 167 -2.60 -13.63 -27.22
C VAL A 167 -1.97 -13.27 -25.87
N LEU A 168 -2.54 -12.34 -25.13
CA LEU A 168 -2.09 -12.01 -23.76
C LEU A 168 -2.75 -12.91 -22.73
N GLN A 169 -4.04 -13.20 -22.90
CA GLN A 169 -4.81 -13.95 -21.93
C GLN A 169 -4.27 -15.37 -21.68
N ASN A 170 -3.62 -15.97 -22.67
CA ASN A 170 -3.05 -17.33 -22.61
C ASN A 170 -1.63 -17.37 -22.02
N LYS A 171 -1.00 -16.22 -21.78
CA LYS A 171 0.28 -16.11 -21.10
C LYS A 171 0.09 -16.01 -19.58
N ASP A 172 1.11 -16.38 -18.81
CA ASP A 172 1.13 -16.08 -17.39
C ASP A 172 1.19 -14.56 -17.14
N LEU A 173 0.57 -14.10 -16.04
CA LEU A 173 0.56 -12.68 -15.68
C LEU A 173 1.98 -12.09 -15.61
N LEU A 174 2.93 -12.84 -15.03
CA LEU A 174 4.31 -12.36 -14.83
C LEU A 174 5.13 -12.31 -16.13
N GLU A 175 4.62 -12.89 -17.21
CA GLU A 175 5.22 -12.76 -18.54
C GLU A 175 4.76 -11.47 -19.25
N ILE A 176 3.51 -11.03 -18.99
CA ILE A 176 2.94 -9.84 -19.65
C ILE A 176 3.18 -8.53 -18.91
N LEU A 177 3.31 -8.56 -17.60
CA LEU A 177 3.52 -7.33 -16.82
C LEU A 177 4.79 -6.57 -17.23
N PRO A 178 5.96 -7.21 -17.44
CA PRO A 178 7.14 -6.50 -17.93
C PRO A 178 6.94 -5.80 -19.26
N GLU A 179 6.17 -6.41 -20.21
CA GLU A 179 5.85 -5.79 -21.49
C GLU A 179 4.98 -4.53 -21.30
N ALA A 180 4.00 -4.59 -20.39
CA ALA A 180 3.14 -3.44 -20.08
C ALA A 180 3.89 -2.33 -19.33
N GLU A 181 4.81 -2.68 -18.42
CA GLU A 181 5.68 -1.73 -17.72
C GLU A 181 6.59 -0.98 -18.68
N GLU A 182 7.24 -1.72 -19.59
CA GLU A 182 8.10 -1.15 -20.62
C GLU A 182 7.32 -0.22 -21.56
N TYR A 183 6.16 -0.65 -22.01
CA TYR A 183 5.28 0.18 -22.84
C TYR A 183 4.83 1.45 -22.12
N ALA A 184 4.50 1.36 -20.82
CA ALA A 184 4.08 2.50 -20.02
C ALA A 184 5.15 3.60 -19.95
N ILE A 185 6.42 3.21 -19.75
CA ILE A 185 7.54 4.14 -19.61
C ILE A 185 8.05 4.65 -20.95
N ASN A 186 8.26 3.72 -21.91
CA ASN A 186 8.99 4.05 -23.14
C ASN A 186 8.11 4.59 -24.25
N THR A 187 6.78 4.38 -24.19
CA THR A 187 5.84 4.80 -25.25
C THR A 187 4.71 5.65 -24.72
N LEU A 188 3.94 5.15 -23.73
CA LEU A 188 2.74 5.85 -23.27
C LEU A 188 3.07 7.16 -22.56
N MET A 189 4.04 7.15 -21.65
CA MET A 189 4.43 8.37 -20.92
C MET A 189 4.93 9.50 -21.82
N PRO A 190 5.84 9.25 -22.82
CA PRO A 190 6.23 10.25 -23.78
C PRO A 190 5.08 10.74 -24.68
N ALA A 191 4.17 9.86 -25.08
CA ALA A 191 2.99 10.22 -25.88
C ALA A 191 2.05 11.16 -25.09
N LEU A 192 1.75 10.81 -23.83
CA LEU A 192 0.93 11.65 -22.95
C LEU A 192 1.58 13.01 -22.66
N ALA A 193 2.90 13.08 -22.58
CA ALA A 193 3.62 14.33 -22.36
C ALA A 193 3.45 15.35 -23.52
N LYS A 194 3.07 14.90 -24.72
CA LYS A 194 2.76 15.78 -25.87
C LYS A 194 1.42 16.51 -25.71
N GLY A 195 0.51 15.98 -24.88
CA GLY A 195 -0.81 16.56 -24.65
C GLY A 195 -1.59 16.77 -25.94
N GLY A 196 -2.06 18.00 -26.18
CA GLY A 196 -2.79 18.37 -27.39
C GLY A 196 -1.94 18.44 -28.69
N PHE A 197 -0.62 18.25 -28.58
CA PHE A 197 0.30 18.28 -29.73
C PHE A 197 0.64 16.90 -30.28
N ILE A 198 0.07 15.83 -29.71
CA ILE A 198 0.19 14.48 -30.26
C ILE A 198 -0.54 14.40 -31.61
N SER A 199 0.06 13.77 -32.65
CA SER A 199 -0.63 13.59 -33.92
C SER A 199 -1.82 12.63 -33.83
N ASP A 200 -2.76 12.75 -34.76
CA ASP A 200 -3.93 11.86 -34.80
C ASP A 200 -3.53 10.40 -35.05
N GLU A 201 -2.51 10.16 -35.84
CA GLU A 201 -1.95 8.84 -36.13
C GLU A 201 -1.40 8.24 -34.84
N GLU A 202 -0.49 8.94 -34.17
CA GLU A 202 0.13 8.48 -32.92
C GLU A 202 -0.92 8.28 -31.81
N ARG A 203 -1.87 9.21 -31.69
CA ARG A 203 -3.00 9.10 -30.73
C ARG A 203 -3.79 7.81 -30.95
N ASN A 204 -4.08 7.47 -32.21
CA ASN A 204 -4.80 6.26 -32.57
C ASN A 204 -4.01 4.99 -32.30
N GLU A 205 -2.70 4.97 -32.58
CA GLU A 205 -1.81 3.85 -32.28
C GLU A 205 -1.68 3.60 -30.79
N VAL A 206 -1.49 4.68 -30.02
CA VAL A 206 -1.42 4.61 -28.55
C VAL A 206 -2.75 4.09 -27.96
N ALA A 207 -3.89 4.59 -28.44
CA ALA A 207 -5.20 4.13 -27.98
C ALA A 207 -5.45 2.65 -28.29
N GLU A 208 -5.01 2.17 -29.46
CA GLU A 208 -5.08 0.75 -29.82
C GLU A 208 -4.25 -0.11 -28.87
N LYS A 209 -3.01 0.31 -28.60
CA LYS A 209 -2.12 -0.42 -27.72
C LYS A 209 -2.56 -0.38 -26.25
N MET A 210 -3.12 0.76 -25.79
CA MET A 210 -3.76 0.84 -24.48
C MET A 210 -4.96 -0.11 -24.37
N SER A 211 -5.79 -0.19 -25.43
CA SER A 211 -6.90 -1.15 -25.49
C SER A 211 -6.40 -2.60 -25.35
N TYR A 212 -5.33 -2.92 -26.07
CA TYR A 212 -4.69 -4.23 -26.03
C TYR A 212 -4.25 -4.66 -24.62
N TYR A 213 -3.68 -3.71 -23.83
CA TYR A 213 -3.21 -4.00 -22.48
C TYR A 213 -4.28 -3.81 -21.39
N SER A 214 -5.28 -2.96 -21.58
CA SER A 214 -6.25 -2.64 -20.52
C SER A 214 -7.57 -3.42 -20.61
N GLY A 215 -7.86 -4.03 -21.76
CA GLY A 215 -9.17 -4.63 -22.02
C GLY A 215 -10.31 -3.63 -22.23
N LEU A 216 -10.04 -2.32 -22.14
CA LEU A 216 -11.01 -1.28 -22.48
C LEU A 216 -11.12 -1.09 -24.00
N SER A 217 -12.27 -0.63 -24.48
CA SER A 217 -12.41 -0.33 -25.90
C SER A 217 -11.59 0.90 -26.30
N LYS A 218 -11.01 0.87 -27.52
CA LYS A 218 -10.29 2.01 -28.12
C LYS A 218 -11.14 3.29 -28.09
N LYS A 219 -12.44 3.17 -28.34
CA LYS A 219 -13.38 4.30 -28.30
C LYS A 219 -13.39 4.98 -26.94
N VAL A 220 -13.47 4.21 -25.86
CA VAL A 220 -13.46 4.72 -24.46
C VAL A 220 -12.14 5.42 -24.18
N ILE A 221 -11.02 4.85 -24.58
CA ILE A 221 -9.69 5.43 -24.35
C ILE A 221 -9.56 6.78 -25.08
N LEU A 222 -10.00 6.86 -26.34
CA LEU A 222 -10.01 8.12 -27.09
C LEU A 222 -10.94 9.17 -26.49
N GLN A 223 -12.12 8.77 -25.97
CA GLN A 223 -13.03 9.67 -25.27
C GLN A 223 -12.45 10.24 -23.97
N HIS A 224 -11.46 9.57 -23.38
CA HIS A 224 -10.71 10.04 -22.20
C HIS A 224 -9.37 10.71 -22.57
N ASN A 225 -9.15 11.03 -23.85
CA ASN A 225 -7.89 11.62 -24.32
C ASN A 225 -6.63 10.85 -23.88
N LEU A 226 -6.70 9.51 -23.86
CA LEU A 226 -5.66 8.56 -23.40
C LEU A 226 -5.45 8.55 -21.88
N GLU A 227 -6.13 9.39 -21.10
CA GLU A 227 -5.99 9.50 -19.65
C GLU A 227 -7.22 8.92 -18.92
N VAL A 228 -7.37 7.59 -18.96
CA VAL A 228 -8.50 6.91 -18.33
C VAL A 228 -8.33 6.92 -16.81
N PRO A 229 -9.27 7.53 -16.04
CA PRO A 229 -9.22 7.49 -14.58
C PRO A 229 -9.37 6.06 -14.05
N THR A 230 -8.63 5.72 -12.99
CA THR A 230 -8.75 4.38 -12.36
C THR A 230 -10.18 4.09 -11.90
N SER A 231 -10.89 5.09 -11.39
CA SER A 231 -12.30 4.94 -10.99
C SER A 231 -13.21 4.59 -12.16
N PHE A 232 -12.94 5.14 -13.34
CA PHE A 232 -13.68 4.77 -14.55
C PHE A 232 -13.33 3.34 -14.97
N PHE A 233 -12.08 2.94 -14.92
CA PHE A 233 -11.66 1.57 -15.21
C PHE A 233 -12.39 0.56 -14.32
N TRP A 234 -12.49 0.81 -13.00
CA TRP A 234 -13.23 -0.09 -12.09
C TRP A 234 -14.70 -0.22 -12.43
N LYS A 235 -15.28 0.84 -12.98
CA LYS A 235 -16.68 0.87 -13.39
C LYS A 235 -16.94 0.22 -14.74
N ASP A 236 -15.98 0.33 -15.67
CA ASP A 236 -16.21 0.05 -17.09
C ASP A 236 -15.73 -1.35 -17.54
N LEU A 237 -14.68 -1.90 -16.89
CA LEU A 237 -14.01 -3.14 -17.36
C LEU A 237 -14.98 -4.29 -17.62
N LEU A 238 -15.99 -4.47 -16.75
CA LEU A 238 -16.96 -5.57 -16.85
C LEU A 238 -18.37 -5.11 -17.21
N ARG A 239 -18.56 -3.83 -17.52
CA ARG A 239 -19.88 -3.24 -17.80
C ARG A 239 -20.66 -4.01 -18.86
N ASP A 240 -20.05 -4.20 -20.03
CA ASP A 240 -20.70 -4.85 -21.18
C ASP A 240 -20.73 -6.38 -21.05
N LYS A 241 -19.96 -6.96 -20.11
CA LYS A 241 -19.89 -8.42 -19.93
C LYS A 241 -20.89 -8.93 -18.89
N THR A 242 -20.91 -8.31 -17.72
CA THR A 242 -21.69 -8.80 -16.56
C THR A 242 -22.46 -7.71 -15.86
N GLY A 243 -22.28 -6.43 -16.23
CA GLY A 243 -22.86 -5.28 -15.52
C GLY A 243 -22.26 -5.03 -14.15
N GLN A 244 -21.17 -5.72 -13.78
CA GLN A 244 -20.54 -5.62 -12.48
C GLN A 244 -19.39 -4.61 -12.49
N THR A 245 -19.05 -4.11 -11.30
CA THR A 245 -17.87 -3.30 -11.05
C THR A 245 -16.81 -4.10 -10.33
N ILE A 246 -15.55 -3.68 -10.43
CA ILE A 246 -14.43 -4.31 -9.72
C ILE A 246 -14.00 -3.47 -8.52
N GLY A 247 -13.42 -4.13 -7.52
CA GLY A 247 -12.94 -3.48 -6.29
C GLY A 247 -11.76 -2.54 -6.54
N ARG A 248 -11.74 -1.43 -5.79
CA ARG A 248 -10.66 -0.45 -5.80
C ARG A 248 -9.40 -0.97 -5.11
N LEU A 249 -9.56 -1.53 -3.91
CA LEU A 249 -8.44 -2.05 -3.10
C LEU A 249 -8.06 -3.48 -3.51
N ASP A 250 -8.97 -4.22 -4.11
CA ASP A 250 -8.71 -5.52 -4.69
C ASP A 250 -9.65 -5.75 -5.86
N SER A 251 -9.12 -5.66 -7.07
CA SER A 251 -9.92 -5.79 -8.30
C SER A 251 -10.51 -7.18 -8.52
N ARG A 252 -10.16 -8.18 -7.72
CA ARG A 252 -10.77 -9.51 -7.77
C ARG A 252 -12.20 -9.51 -7.22
N TYR A 253 -12.50 -8.59 -6.27
CA TYR A 253 -13.84 -8.41 -5.71
C TYR A 253 -14.78 -7.75 -6.70
N LEU A 254 -16.02 -8.21 -6.73
CA LEU A 254 -17.06 -7.72 -7.63
C LEU A 254 -18.14 -6.97 -6.87
N GLY A 255 -18.60 -5.86 -7.44
CA GLY A 255 -19.65 -5.02 -6.91
C GLY A 255 -20.88 -5.00 -7.81
N LEU A 256 -22.03 -4.74 -7.21
CA LEU A 256 -23.31 -4.52 -7.89
C LEU A 256 -23.78 -3.09 -7.64
N ASP A 257 -23.59 -2.24 -8.61
CA ASP A 257 -24.02 -0.86 -8.54
C ASP A 257 -25.51 -0.73 -8.88
N LYS A 258 -26.14 0.35 -8.42
CA LYS A 258 -27.54 0.64 -8.74
C LYS A 258 -27.76 0.82 -10.24
N MET A 259 -26.78 1.39 -10.93
CA MET A 259 -26.81 1.60 -12.39
C MET A 259 -25.49 1.18 -13.00
N GLU A 260 -25.54 0.54 -14.17
CA GLU A 260 -24.35 0.21 -14.95
C GLU A 260 -23.66 1.46 -15.51
N ALA A 261 -24.43 2.47 -15.86
CA ALA A 261 -23.93 3.77 -16.29
C ALA A 261 -23.17 4.51 -15.18
N GLY A 262 -22.33 5.46 -15.57
CA GLY A 262 -21.56 6.29 -14.64
C GLY A 262 -20.07 6.14 -14.80
N THR A 263 -19.31 6.90 -13.99
CA THR A 263 -17.85 7.04 -14.11
C THR A 263 -17.07 6.46 -12.93
N ARG A 264 -17.78 5.89 -11.94
CA ARG A 264 -17.19 5.28 -10.75
C ARG A 264 -18.15 4.31 -10.11
N PRO A 265 -17.67 3.29 -9.39
CA PRO A 265 -18.49 2.41 -8.56
C PRO A 265 -19.20 3.17 -7.44
N ASP A 266 -20.39 2.68 -7.03
CA ASP A 266 -21.17 3.25 -5.93
C ASP A 266 -20.49 2.99 -4.57
N TYR A 267 -19.74 1.90 -4.43
CA TYR A 267 -19.04 1.48 -3.20
C TYR A 267 -17.81 0.64 -3.51
N SER A 268 -17.03 0.33 -2.48
CA SER A 268 -15.89 -0.61 -2.55
C SER A 268 -16.32 -1.96 -1.98
N PRO A 269 -16.57 -2.99 -2.82
CA PRO A 269 -17.10 -4.27 -2.38
C PRO A 269 -16.19 -5.01 -1.40
N GLU A 270 -14.89 -4.94 -1.64
CA GLU A 270 -13.87 -5.51 -0.78
C GLU A 270 -13.85 -4.85 0.61
N LEU A 271 -13.86 -3.52 0.67
CA LEU A 271 -13.80 -2.79 1.94
C LEU A 271 -15.03 -3.08 2.81
N THR A 272 -16.19 -3.16 2.20
CA THR A 272 -17.44 -3.51 2.91
C THR A 272 -17.33 -4.89 3.54
N SER A 273 -16.84 -5.88 2.77
CA SER A 273 -16.63 -7.25 3.25
C SER A 273 -15.60 -7.29 4.40
N TRP A 274 -14.47 -6.60 4.24
CA TRP A 274 -13.41 -6.58 5.26
C TRP A 274 -13.83 -5.90 6.56
N LEU A 275 -14.54 -4.78 6.51
CA LEU A 275 -15.01 -4.10 7.73
C LEU A 275 -15.92 -4.98 8.58
N HIS A 276 -16.78 -5.77 7.94
CA HIS A 276 -17.70 -6.67 8.63
C HIS A 276 -16.97 -7.86 9.29
N SER A 277 -15.84 -8.28 8.77
CA SER A 277 -15.06 -9.40 9.32
C SER A 277 -14.00 -8.96 10.34
N PHE A 278 -13.25 -7.90 10.06
CA PHE A 278 -12.20 -7.41 10.94
C PHE A 278 -12.75 -6.81 12.24
N THR A 279 -13.89 -6.10 12.19
CA THR A 279 -14.44 -5.44 13.38
C THR A 279 -14.79 -6.42 14.50
N PRO A 280 -15.59 -7.47 14.29
CA PRO A 280 -15.86 -8.44 15.36
C PRO A 280 -14.61 -9.19 15.78
N ALA A 281 -13.73 -9.58 14.84
CA ALA A 281 -12.54 -10.35 15.15
C ALA A 281 -11.57 -9.58 16.06
N ILE A 282 -11.26 -8.32 15.77
CA ILE A 282 -10.34 -7.52 16.60
C ILE A 282 -10.91 -7.23 17.97
N ASN A 283 -12.20 -6.90 18.07
CA ASN A 283 -12.83 -6.62 19.35
C ASN A 283 -12.87 -7.88 20.25
N HIS A 284 -13.14 -9.04 19.66
CA HIS A 284 -13.12 -10.30 20.40
C HIS A 284 -11.70 -10.66 20.83
N TYR A 285 -10.73 -10.60 19.92
CA TYR A 285 -9.32 -10.92 20.19
C TYR A 285 -8.73 -10.07 21.31
N ILE A 286 -8.88 -8.76 21.25
CA ILE A 286 -8.33 -7.84 22.27
C ILE A 286 -8.93 -8.13 23.64
N LYS A 287 -10.23 -8.43 23.70
CA LYS A 287 -10.92 -8.69 24.96
C LYS A 287 -10.56 -10.04 25.56
N THR A 288 -10.51 -11.09 24.72
CA THR A 288 -10.38 -12.48 25.22
C THR A 288 -8.95 -12.97 25.36
N GLU A 289 -8.04 -12.57 24.47
CA GLU A 289 -6.65 -13.04 24.51
C GLU A 289 -5.69 -11.97 25.08
N LEU A 290 -5.93 -10.68 24.80
CA LEU A 290 -5.08 -9.62 25.32
C LEU A 290 -5.59 -9.04 26.66
N ASN A 291 -6.73 -9.54 27.17
CA ASN A 291 -7.32 -9.15 28.44
C ASN A 291 -7.54 -7.63 28.60
N PHE A 292 -7.81 -6.94 27.51
CA PHE A 292 -8.11 -5.51 27.50
C PHE A 292 -9.59 -5.27 27.22
N SER A 293 -10.30 -4.71 28.20
CA SER A 293 -11.73 -4.39 28.10
C SER A 293 -11.98 -2.90 28.19
N THR A 294 -12.82 -2.38 27.32
CA THR A 294 -13.23 -0.97 27.30
C THR A 294 -14.54 -0.83 26.56
N ASP A 295 -15.33 0.18 26.90
CA ASP A 295 -16.57 0.56 26.18
C ASP A 295 -16.30 1.57 25.04
N ILE A 296 -15.05 2.01 24.88
CA ILE A 296 -14.65 2.89 23.79
C ILE A 296 -14.68 2.11 22.48
N LYS A 297 -15.31 2.70 21.45
CA LYS A 297 -15.33 2.11 20.10
C LYS A 297 -13.92 1.97 19.53
N TYR A 298 -13.60 0.80 19.00
CA TYR A 298 -12.39 0.61 18.19
C TYR A 298 -12.55 1.30 16.83
N ASN A 299 -11.73 2.31 16.57
CA ASN A 299 -11.77 3.07 15.31
C ASN A 299 -10.89 2.38 14.26
N MET A 300 -11.49 1.62 13.35
CA MET A 300 -10.80 1.05 12.18
C MET A 300 -10.16 2.16 11.33
N PHE A 301 -10.95 3.22 11.11
CA PHE A 301 -10.50 4.49 10.54
C PHE A 301 -10.84 5.61 11.52
N GLY A 302 -9.85 6.44 11.83
CA GLY A 302 -10.03 7.57 12.75
C GLY A 302 -10.52 8.83 12.03
N ASN A 303 -11.30 9.67 12.75
CA ASN A 303 -11.52 11.03 12.30
C ASN A 303 -10.30 11.87 12.62
N VAL A 304 -9.51 12.18 11.59
CA VAL A 304 -8.25 12.93 11.67
C VAL A 304 -8.31 14.25 10.89
N ASN A 305 -9.48 14.83 10.76
CA ASN A 305 -9.68 16.08 10.04
C ASN A 305 -9.58 17.32 10.98
N PRO A 306 -9.02 18.44 10.47
CA PRO A 306 -8.36 18.60 9.16
C PRO A 306 -7.00 17.91 9.12
N TRP A 307 -6.63 17.37 7.94
CA TRP A 307 -5.33 16.70 7.73
C TRP A 307 -4.42 17.58 6.89
N ASP A 308 -3.25 17.96 7.45
CA ASP A 308 -2.26 18.76 6.74
C ASP A 308 -1.33 17.88 5.88
N ARG A 309 -1.32 18.16 4.57
CA ARG A 309 -0.47 17.45 3.58
C ARG A 309 0.67 18.33 3.04
N ARG A 310 0.79 19.55 3.53
CA ARG A 310 1.79 20.52 3.03
C ARG A 310 3.18 20.15 3.51
N ASN A 311 4.17 20.56 2.71
CA ASN A 311 5.60 20.44 3.05
C ASN A 311 6.00 19.02 3.45
N ASN A 312 5.42 18.02 2.80
CA ASN A 312 5.82 16.64 3.02
C ASN A 312 6.85 16.20 1.96
N ASN A 313 8.04 15.82 2.38
CA ASN A 313 9.13 15.32 1.53
C ASN A 313 9.53 13.92 1.99
N THR A 314 8.55 13.04 2.21
CA THR A 314 8.79 11.73 2.83
C THR A 314 9.67 10.83 1.98
N ARG A 315 9.57 10.91 0.65
CA ARG A 315 10.45 10.19 -0.29
C ARG A 315 11.89 10.72 -0.21
N ASP A 316 12.07 12.04 -0.19
CA ASP A 316 13.39 12.66 -0.02
C ASP A 316 13.97 12.34 1.37
N GLY A 317 13.10 12.28 2.40
CA GLY A 317 13.46 11.81 3.74
C GLY A 317 13.99 10.38 3.72
N LEU A 318 13.32 9.45 3.02
CA LEU A 318 13.84 8.09 2.86
C LEU A 318 15.20 8.06 2.16
N ARG A 319 15.36 8.86 1.10
CA ARG A 319 16.65 8.99 0.41
C ARG A 319 17.76 9.46 1.36
N GLU A 320 17.49 10.49 2.14
CA GLU A 320 18.44 11.04 3.12
C GLU A 320 18.80 10.01 4.19
N ALA A 321 17.79 9.31 4.74
CA ALA A 321 17.98 8.24 5.69
C ALA A 321 18.87 7.12 5.13
N MET A 322 18.64 6.71 3.88
CA MET A 322 19.47 5.70 3.20
C MET A 322 20.87 6.20 2.88
N ALA A 323 21.02 7.47 2.51
CA ALA A 323 22.32 8.06 2.19
C ALA A 323 23.21 8.22 3.44
N THR A 324 22.62 8.50 4.59
CA THR A 324 23.37 8.67 5.85
C THR A 324 23.50 7.38 6.68
N ASN A 325 22.74 6.34 6.33
CA ASN A 325 22.79 5.03 6.97
C ASN A 325 23.05 3.92 5.95
N PRO A 326 24.30 3.44 5.83
CA PRO A 326 24.66 2.41 4.85
C PRO A 326 24.04 1.04 5.10
N TYR A 327 23.52 0.80 6.30
CA TYR A 327 22.86 -0.47 6.66
C TYR A 327 21.37 -0.50 6.29
N LEU A 328 20.74 0.67 6.05
CA LEU A 328 19.29 0.75 5.80
C LEU A 328 18.95 0.13 4.44
N LYS A 329 18.08 -0.87 4.48
CA LYS A 329 17.47 -1.50 3.30
C LYS A 329 15.96 -1.24 3.23
N VAL A 330 15.39 -1.36 2.05
CA VAL A 330 13.96 -1.14 1.80
C VAL A 330 13.37 -2.39 1.14
N LEU A 331 12.28 -2.90 1.71
CA LEU A 331 11.45 -3.94 1.10
C LEU A 331 10.12 -3.32 0.68
N ASN A 332 9.75 -3.45 -0.58
CA ASN A 332 8.42 -3.14 -1.09
C ASN A 332 7.64 -4.43 -1.38
N GLN A 333 6.44 -4.53 -0.85
CA GLN A 333 5.51 -5.62 -1.06
C GLN A 333 4.19 -5.06 -1.59
N SER A 334 3.78 -5.44 -2.82
CA SER A 334 2.58 -4.88 -3.47
C SER A 334 1.79 -5.97 -4.18
N GLY A 335 0.46 -5.89 -4.08
CA GLY A 335 -0.45 -6.74 -4.84
C GLY A 335 -0.66 -6.22 -6.27
N TYR A 336 -0.69 -7.13 -7.25
CA TYR A 336 -0.89 -6.76 -8.66
C TYR A 336 -2.29 -6.24 -8.96
N TYR A 337 -3.30 -6.61 -8.13
CA TYR A 337 -4.70 -6.24 -8.30
C TYR A 337 -5.13 -5.05 -7.42
N ASP A 338 -4.17 -4.34 -6.82
CA ASP A 338 -4.41 -3.13 -6.05
C ASP A 338 -4.57 -1.92 -6.99
N GLY A 339 -5.78 -1.38 -7.08
CA GLY A 339 -6.07 -0.18 -7.86
C GLY A 339 -5.99 1.12 -7.05
N ALA A 340 -5.80 1.04 -5.74
CA ALA A 340 -5.67 2.21 -4.88
C ALA A 340 -4.23 2.74 -4.81
N THR A 341 -3.26 1.82 -4.70
CA THR A 341 -1.83 2.09 -4.67
C THR A 341 -1.14 1.07 -5.55
N THR A 342 -1.21 1.30 -6.87
CA THR A 342 -0.83 0.31 -7.86
C THR A 342 0.64 -0.09 -7.71
N TYR A 343 0.92 -1.37 -7.91
CA TYR A 343 2.25 -1.94 -7.69
C TYR A 343 3.34 -1.23 -8.51
N PHE A 344 3.01 -0.85 -9.75
CA PHE A 344 3.96 -0.18 -10.61
C PHE A 344 4.17 1.29 -10.25
N ALA A 345 3.14 1.97 -9.71
CA ALA A 345 3.30 3.30 -9.14
C ALA A 345 4.25 3.28 -7.94
N ALA A 346 4.17 2.27 -7.07
CA ALA A 346 5.12 2.08 -5.98
C ALA A 346 6.55 1.83 -6.49
N LYS A 347 6.72 0.95 -7.48
CA LYS A 347 8.00 0.67 -8.13
C LYS A 347 8.59 1.92 -8.79
N TYR A 348 7.78 2.67 -9.53
CA TYR A 348 8.18 3.95 -10.13
C TYR A 348 8.60 4.97 -9.07
N SER A 349 7.77 5.19 -8.04
CA SER A 349 8.09 6.13 -6.96
C SER A 349 9.43 5.81 -6.30
N LEU A 350 9.65 4.55 -5.96
CA LEU A 350 10.90 4.11 -5.30
C LEU A 350 12.12 4.19 -6.22
N SER A 351 11.95 4.00 -7.54
CA SER A 351 13.05 4.22 -8.49
C SER A 351 13.50 5.69 -8.55
N GLN A 352 12.63 6.63 -8.16
CA GLN A 352 12.93 8.06 -8.08
C GLN A 352 13.55 8.48 -6.74
N VAL A 353 13.68 7.58 -5.75
CA VAL A 353 14.37 7.88 -4.47
C VAL A 353 15.85 8.13 -4.72
N ASP A 354 16.48 7.33 -5.55
CA ASP A 354 17.90 7.49 -5.91
C ASP A 354 18.10 7.48 -7.44
N PRO A 355 17.90 8.61 -8.13
CA PRO A 355 18.12 8.69 -9.57
C PRO A 355 19.57 8.39 -10.01
N SER A 356 20.54 8.46 -9.08
CA SER A 356 21.94 8.11 -9.37
C SER A 356 22.17 6.59 -9.49
N GLY A 357 21.23 5.78 -8.98
CA GLY A 357 21.30 4.32 -8.96
C GLY A 357 22.36 3.74 -8.02
N LYS A 358 23.03 4.55 -7.19
CA LYS A 358 24.09 4.10 -6.28
C LYS A 358 23.56 3.25 -5.12
N MET A 359 22.27 3.41 -4.78
CA MET A 359 21.61 2.67 -3.70
C MET A 359 20.65 1.59 -4.20
N LYS A 360 20.58 1.33 -5.53
CA LYS A 360 19.62 0.41 -6.14
C LYS A 360 19.59 -0.98 -5.51
N ASP A 361 20.76 -1.50 -5.11
CA ASP A 361 20.89 -2.84 -4.54
C ASP A 361 20.37 -2.94 -3.09
N ARG A 362 19.94 -1.82 -2.52
CA ARG A 362 19.29 -1.77 -1.18
C ARG A 362 17.77 -1.78 -1.23
N PHE A 363 17.19 -1.80 -2.44
CA PHE A 363 15.74 -1.94 -2.65
C PHE A 363 15.40 -3.36 -3.10
N THR A 364 14.40 -3.94 -2.45
CA THR A 364 13.82 -5.23 -2.83
C THR A 364 12.34 -5.04 -3.17
N PHE A 365 11.93 -5.52 -4.34
CA PHE A 365 10.54 -5.44 -4.81
C PHE A 365 9.94 -6.85 -4.86
N LYS A 366 8.77 -7.02 -4.25
CA LYS A 366 8.00 -8.26 -4.24
C LYS A 366 6.57 -7.99 -4.67
N GLY A 367 6.07 -8.80 -5.60
CA GLY A 367 4.72 -8.72 -6.12
C GLY A 367 3.91 -9.97 -5.81
N TYR A 368 2.59 -9.79 -5.58
CA TYR A 368 1.68 -10.86 -5.15
C TYR A 368 0.40 -10.85 -5.99
N ARG A 369 -0.20 -12.03 -6.18
CA ARG A 369 -1.45 -12.20 -6.97
C ARG A 369 -2.69 -11.87 -6.15
N SER A 370 -2.65 -10.75 -5.47
CA SER A 370 -3.68 -10.19 -4.59
C SER A 370 -3.82 -8.70 -4.79
N GLY A 371 -4.72 -8.07 -4.03
CA GLY A 371 -4.91 -6.62 -4.00
C GLY A 371 -4.10 -5.91 -2.91
N HIS A 372 -4.65 -4.82 -2.37
CA HIS A 372 -4.04 -3.91 -1.40
C HIS A 372 -3.57 -4.61 -0.13
N MET A 373 -4.41 -5.48 0.42
CA MET A 373 -4.08 -6.35 1.54
C MET A 373 -3.64 -7.70 0.98
N MET A 374 -2.43 -7.73 0.36
CA MET A 374 -1.94 -8.86 -0.40
C MET A 374 -1.84 -10.15 0.45
N TYR A 375 -1.74 -10.01 1.75
CA TYR A 375 -1.66 -11.09 2.73
C TYR A 375 -3.02 -11.75 3.05
N LEU A 376 -4.13 -11.33 2.45
CA LEU A 376 -5.43 -12.00 2.67
C LEU A 376 -5.54 -13.31 1.89
N ARG A 377 -4.92 -13.43 0.71
CA ARG A 377 -4.82 -14.70 -0.01
C ARG A 377 -3.76 -15.59 0.63
N ASN A 378 -4.12 -16.81 0.98
CA ASN A 378 -3.28 -17.69 1.80
C ASN A 378 -1.89 -17.95 1.19
N GLU A 379 -1.81 -18.24 -0.11
CA GLU A 379 -0.53 -18.46 -0.80
C GLU A 379 0.37 -17.22 -0.72
N ASP A 380 -0.21 -16.02 -0.90
CA ASP A 380 0.52 -14.76 -0.83
C ASP A 380 0.88 -14.37 0.61
N LEU A 381 0.06 -14.73 1.60
CA LEU A 381 0.40 -14.59 3.02
C LEU A 381 1.68 -15.35 3.38
N ILE A 382 1.75 -16.62 2.98
CA ILE A 382 2.92 -17.48 3.23
C ILE A 382 4.16 -16.84 2.58
N LYS A 383 4.06 -16.56 1.28
CA LYS A 383 5.15 -15.97 0.51
C LYS A 383 5.61 -14.61 1.06
N ALA A 384 4.66 -13.73 1.42
CA ALA A 384 4.97 -12.41 1.93
C ALA A 384 5.67 -12.44 3.30
N ASN A 385 5.27 -13.35 4.19
CA ASN A 385 5.96 -13.55 5.46
C ASN A 385 7.34 -14.20 5.30
N ASP A 386 7.51 -15.10 4.33
CA ASP A 386 8.83 -15.67 4.02
C ASP A 386 9.78 -14.63 3.40
N ASP A 387 9.28 -13.79 2.51
CA ASP A 387 10.02 -12.64 1.96
C ASP A 387 10.44 -11.68 3.08
N LEU A 388 9.55 -11.44 4.05
CA LEU A 388 9.81 -10.59 5.21
C LEU A 388 10.86 -11.19 6.15
N ARG A 389 10.78 -12.51 6.43
CA ARG A 389 11.81 -13.24 7.20
C ARG A 389 13.17 -13.16 6.54
N SER A 390 13.23 -13.39 5.23
CA SER A 390 14.46 -13.30 4.45
C SER A 390 15.06 -11.90 4.53
N PHE A 391 14.23 -10.87 4.33
CA PHE A 391 14.64 -9.47 4.42
C PHE A 391 15.20 -9.13 5.82
N ILE A 392 14.54 -9.54 6.90
CA ILE A 392 15.01 -9.31 8.27
C ILE A 392 16.35 -10.01 8.50
N LYS A 393 16.51 -11.27 8.10
CA LYS A 393 17.77 -12.01 8.24
C LYS A 393 18.92 -11.38 7.47
N GLU A 394 18.68 -10.92 6.24
CA GLU A 394 19.70 -10.33 5.36
C GLU A 394 20.09 -8.89 5.75
N SER A 395 19.24 -8.17 6.46
CA SER A 395 19.46 -6.79 6.90
C SER A 395 19.79 -6.66 8.38
N SER A 396 19.76 -7.76 9.13
CA SER A 396 20.20 -7.78 10.52
C SER A 396 21.71 -7.58 10.64
N ALA A 397 22.15 -7.04 11.76
CA ALA A 397 23.56 -6.81 12.04
C ALA A 397 24.37 -8.13 11.97
N ASN A 398 25.44 -8.13 11.20
CA ASN A 398 26.31 -9.28 10.99
C ASN A 398 27.77 -9.05 11.47
N GLY A 399 28.00 -8.01 12.27
CA GLY A 399 29.32 -7.64 12.80
C GLY A 399 30.28 -7.01 11.78
N LYS A 400 29.82 -6.79 10.53
CA LYS A 400 30.63 -6.14 9.49
C LYS A 400 30.32 -4.65 9.42
N SER A 401 31.37 -3.82 9.31
CA SER A 401 31.17 -2.40 9.02
C SER A 401 30.70 -2.21 7.58
N ALA A 402 29.68 -1.39 7.39
CA ALA A 402 29.28 -0.93 6.08
C ALA A 402 30.15 0.28 5.68
N LYS A 403 30.52 0.32 4.40
CA LYS A 403 31.27 1.42 3.79
C LYS A 403 30.51 1.90 2.56
N TYR A 404 30.63 3.19 2.25
CA TYR A 404 30.08 3.79 1.03
C TYR A 404 30.95 3.51 -0.18
#